data_8631c2177bb16687e67f3eb74cfbfe70
#
_entry.id   8631c2177bb16687e67f3eb74cfbfe70
#
_cell.length_a   1.000
_cell.length_b   1.000
_cell.length_c   1.000
_cell.angle_alpha   90.00
_cell.angle_beta   90.00
_cell.angle_gamma   90.00
#
_symmetry.space_group_name_H-M   'P 1'
#
loop_
_entity.id
_entity.type
_entity.pdbx_description
1 polymer ?
#
loop_
_entity_poly.entity_id
_entity_poly.type
_entity_poly.pdbx_seq_one_letter_code
_entity_poly.pdbx_strand_id
1 'polypeptide(L)'
;MNILNFTKEIEKSFVETKVSLFEKFIKKISPNELLAKSRELGISDVQKEGMHFANDTLKERIEKDLPEASKSETDKIKGDISERLMDWHFKRTGWEKIEGEVGCNGIDGLYVKRDKDGNIIDVLVVESKYNTSRLGKTQNGEQMSKEWIEAKVGELRKKDPENSDCAQIEEKVLNGEYRARIWRMKEIDGNLQIEISKVDSSGNEVSQTPLKGNENYKINKIPSIDLNNPKSTFEEKIADGYEKIVDQEIQNRKG
;
A
#
# COMPACT_ATOMS: atom_id res chain seq x y z
N MET A 1 42.62 5.47 -38.23
CA MET A 1 41.53 5.60 -37.23
C MET A 1 40.74 6.87 -37.55
N ASN A 2 39.45 6.74 -37.85
CA ASN A 2 38.66 7.88 -38.38
C ASN A 2 38.26 8.78 -37.21
N ILE A 3 38.57 10.08 -37.29
CA ILE A 3 38.33 11.09 -36.25
C ILE A 3 36.86 11.06 -35.79
N LEU A 4 35.92 10.75 -36.69
CA LEU A 4 34.49 10.65 -36.40
C LEU A 4 34.13 9.48 -35.46
N ASN A 5 34.88 8.37 -35.51
CA ASN A 5 34.67 7.22 -34.62
C ASN A 5 35.27 7.49 -33.24
N PHE A 6 36.39 8.21 -33.19
CA PHE A 6 37.03 8.60 -31.93
C PHE A 6 36.19 9.59 -31.13
N THR A 7 35.53 10.56 -31.80
CA THR A 7 34.62 11.50 -31.14
C THR A 7 33.39 10.81 -30.58
N LYS A 8 32.80 9.84 -31.30
CA LYS A 8 31.66 9.04 -30.84
C LYS A 8 32.01 8.15 -29.65
N GLU A 9 33.22 7.58 -29.62
CA GLU A 9 33.67 6.78 -28.47
C GLU A 9 33.91 7.65 -27.23
N ILE A 10 34.46 8.86 -27.39
CA ILE A 10 34.63 9.81 -26.28
C ILE A 10 33.29 10.29 -25.77
N GLU A 11 32.34 10.63 -26.65
CA GLU A 11 30.98 11.04 -26.25
C GLU A 11 30.25 9.91 -25.50
N LYS A 12 30.36 8.69 -26.00
CA LYS A 12 29.76 7.51 -25.34
C LYS A 12 30.38 7.24 -23.97
N SER A 13 31.71 7.28 -23.86
CA SER A 13 32.43 7.12 -22.59
C SER A 13 32.10 8.23 -21.59
N PHE A 14 31.93 9.46 -22.09
CA PHE A 14 31.61 10.63 -21.26
C PHE A 14 30.15 10.55 -20.73
N VAL A 15 29.23 10.06 -21.55
CA VAL A 15 27.83 9.79 -21.16
C VAL A 15 27.78 8.66 -20.15
N GLU A 16 28.44 7.53 -20.40
CA GLU A 16 28.48 6.38 -19.45
C GLU A 16 29.13 6.78 -18.12
N THR A 17 30.19 7.59 -18.13
CA THR A 17 30.81 8.08 -16.89
C THR A 17 29.91 9.06 -16.15
N LYS A 18 29.19 9.94 -16.84
CA LYS A 18 28.21 10.85 -16.24
C LYS A 18 27.02 10.08 -15.64
N VAL A 19 26.52 9.07 -16.36
CA VAL A 19 25.43 8.21 -15.88
C VAL A 19 25.88 7.46 -14.62
N SER A 20 27.06 6.85 -14.62
CA SER A 20 27.58 6.14 -13.43
C SER A 20 27.82 7.06 -12.23
N LEU A 21 28.32 8.29 -12.45
CA LEU A 21 28.49 9.29 -11.39
C LEU A 21 27.13 9.79 -10.88
N PHE A 22 26.18 9.99 -11.79
CA PHE A 22 24.81 10.42 -11.48
C PHE A 22 24.06 9.34 -10.70
N GLU A 23 24.15 8.06 -11.08
CA GLU A 23 23.59 6.93 -10.34
C GLU A 23 24.16 6.81 -8.91
N LYS A 24 25.49 6.97 -8.76
CA LYS A 24 26.13 6.99 -7.44
C LYS A 24 25.72 8.20 -6.59
N PHE A 25 25.37 9.30 -7.22
CA PHE A 25 24.93 10.52 -6.56
C PHE A 25 23.47 10.41 -6.14
N ILE A 26 22.60 9.87 -7.00
CA ILE A 26 21.17 9.66 -6.73
C ILE A 26 20.96 8.70 -5.56
N LYS A 27 21.74 7.61 -5.48
CA LYS A 27 21.68 6.65 -4.35
C LYS A 27 21.97 7.26 -2.97
N LYS A 28 22.41 8.52 -2.90
CA LYS A 28 22.78 9.21 -1.66
C LYS A 28 21.86 10.39 -1.31
N ILE A 29 20.91 10.74 -2.17
CA ILE A 29 20.08 11.96 -2.03
C ILE A 29 18.62 11.57 -2.02
N SER A 30 17.82 12.17 -1.13
CA SER A 30 16.38 11.98 -1.11
C SER A 30 15.72 12.52 -2.39
N PRO A 31 14.57 11.97 -2.82
CA PRO A 31 13.83 12.46 -3.99
C PRO A 31 13.51 13.96 -3.93
N ASN A 32 13.27 14.50 -2.73
CA ASN A 32 12.98 15.93 -2.54
C ASN A 32 14.23 16.81 -2.72
N GLU A 33 15.40 16.36 -2.31
CA GLU A 33 16.66 17.04 -2.51
C GLU A 33 17.08 17.00 -3.99
N LEU A 34 16.80 15.89 -4.67
CA LEU A 34 17.03 15.77 -6.11
C LEU A 34 16.15 16.76 -6.89
N LEU A 35 14.88 16.88 -6.51
CA LEU A 35 13.92 17.81 -7.11
C LEU A 35 14.33 19.27 -6.87
N ALA A 36 14.84 19.61 -5.70
CA ALA A 36 15.35 20.94 -5.37
C ALA A 36 16.59 21.29 -6.22
N LYS A 37 17.54 20.35 -6.33
CA LYS A 37 18.77 20.54 -7.13
C LYS A 37 18.50 20.57 -8.64
N SER A 38 17.54 19.80 -9.15
CA SER A 38 17.17 19.84 -10.58
C SER A 38 16.58 21.19 -10.97
N ARG A 39 15.81 21.83 -10.08
CA ARG A 39 15.30 23.19 -10.27
C ARG A 39 16.43 24.24 -10.27
N GLU A 40 17.39 24.06 -9.38
CA GLU A 40 18.57 24.94 -9.28
C GLU A 40 19.47 24.85 -10.53
N LEU A 41 19.53 23.67 -11.15
CA LEU A 41 20.35 23.41 -12.35
C LEU A 41 19.60 23.65 -13.68
N GLY A 42 18.32 24.04 -13.64
CA GLY A 42 17.53 24.37 -14.85
C GLY A 42 17.28 23.16 -15.77
N ILE A 43 17.35 21.93 -15.27
CA ILE A 43 17.20 20.70 -16.04
C ILE A 43 15.75 20.26 -16.03
N SER A 44 14.96 20.76 -16.99
CA SER A 44 13.51 20.47 -17.10
C SER A 44 13.19 19.00 -17.40
N ASP A 45 14.09 18.26 -18.03
CA ASP A 45 13.88 16.85 -18.41
C ASP A 45 14.16 15.87 -17.26
N VAL A 46 14.93 16.26 -16.24
CA VAL A 46 15.16 15.46 -15.03
C VAL A 46 13.87 15.25 -14.22
N GLN A 47 12.86 16.12 -14.39
CA GLN A 47 11.55 15.91 -13.74
C GLN A 47 10.80 14.69 -14.25
N LYS A 48 10.92 14.36 -15.54
CA LYS A 48 10.30 13.15 -16.12
C LYS A 48 11.14 11.91 -15.82
N GLU A 49 12.43 12.01 -15.88
CA GLU A 49 13.34 10.90 -15.60
C GLU A 49 13.49 10.63 -14.09
N GLY A 50 13.53 11.65 -13.25
CA GLY A 50 13.56 11.47 -11.78
C GLY A 50 12.31 10.79 -11.21
N MET A 51 11.15 10.92 -11.87
CA MET A 51 9.97 10.12 -11.55
C MET A 51 10.10 8.64 -11.98
N HIS A 52 11.01 8.30 -12.88
CA HIS A 52 11.29 6.93 -13.30
C HIS A 52 12.36 6.23 -12.44
N PHE A 53 13.11 6.97 -11.63
CA PHE A 53 14.19 6.42 -10.81
C PHE A 53 13.77 5.97 -9.40
N ALA A 54 12.55 6.24 -8.98
CA ALA A 54 12.00 5.57 -7.81
C ALA A 54 11.64 4.13 -8.21
N ASN A 55 12.57 3.21 -8.04
CA ASN A 55 12.39 1.82 -8.40
C ASN A 55 11.32 1.20 -7.49
N ASP A 56 10.26 0.70 -8.10
CA ASP A 56 9.32 -0.22 -7.45
C ASP A 56 10.05 -1.57 -7.29
N THR A 57 10.77 -1.69 -6.19
CA THR A 57 11.65 -2.83 -5.89
C THR A 57 10.85 -4.13 -5.83
N LEU A 58 9.60 -4.07 -5.35
CA LEU A 58 8.71 -5.22 -5.37
C LEU A 58 8.38 -5.66 -6.80
N LYS A 59 8.17 -4.70 -7.71
CA LYS A 59 7.95 -5.00 -9.13
C LYS A 59 9.16 -5.72 -9.74
N GLU A 60 10.36 -5.20 -9.52
CA GLU A 60 11.59 -5.79 -10.04
C GLU A 60 11.81 -7.21 -9.49
N ARG A 61 11.49 -7.43 -8.21
CA ARG A 61 11.56 -8.74 -7.58
C ARG A 61 10.57 -9.73 -8.20
N ILE A 62 9.32 -9.32 -8.41
CA ILE A 62 8.30 -10.15 -9.05
C ILE A 62 8.73 -10.49 -10.49
N GLU A 63 9.16 -9.51 -11.28
CA GLU A 63 9.61 -9.72 -12.67
C GLU A 63 10.84 -10.64 -12.75
N LYS A 64 11.76 -10.57 -11.79
CA LYS A 64 12.91 -11.47 -11.70
C LYS A 64 12.51 -12.91 -11.37
N ASP A 65 11.63 -13.09 -10.40
CA ASP A 65 11.26 -14.41 -9.87
C ASP A 65 10.14 -15.09 -10.64
N LEU A 66 9.32 -14.32 -11.35
CA LEU A 66 8.20 -14.73 -12.21
C LEU A 66 8.28 -14.03 -13.57
N PRO A 67 9.30 -14.34 -14.40
CA PRO A 67 9.58 -13.62 -15.64
C PRO A 67 8.44 -13.70 -16.67
N GLU A 68 7.59 -14.73 -16.59
CA GLU A 68 6.43 -14.91 -17.48
C GLU A 68 5.18 -14.19 -17.00
N ALA A 69 5.21 -13.56 -15.81
CA ALA A 69 4.06 -12.85 -15.27
C ALA A 69 3.72 -11.63 -16.14
N SER A 70 2.49 -11.56 -16.60
CA SER A 70 1.96 -10.38 -17.28
C SER A 70 1.91 -9.19 -16.34
N LYS A 71 1.79 -7.98 -16.91
CA LYS A 71 1.60 -6.77 -16.11
C LYS A 71 0.40 -6.88 -15.16
N SER A 72 -0.71 -7.46 -15.63
CA SER A 72 -1.93 -7.64 -14.81
C SER A 72 -1.69 -8.58 -13.65
N GLU A 73 -0.94 -9.66 -13.85
CA GLU A 73 -0.57 -10.59 -12.78
C GLU A 73 0.39 -9.94 -11.77
N THR A 74 1.38 -9.19 -12.25
CA THR A 74 2.28 -8.42 -11.40
C THR A 74 1.49 -7.44 -10.52
N ASP A 75 0.54 -6.71 -11.09
CA ASP A 75 -0.29 -5.76 -10.34
C ASP A 75 -1.18 -6.49 -9.31
N LYS A 76 -1.71 -7.68 -9.67
CA LYS A 76 -2.47 -8.53 -8.75
C LYS A 76 -1.59 -9.02 -7.59
N ILE A 77 -0.39 -9.53 -7.87
CA ILE A 77 0.55 -10.01 -6.84
C ILE A 77 0.86 -8.89 -5.83
N LYS A 78 1.09 -7.68 -6.31
CA LYS A 78 1.31 -6.51 -5.43
C LYS A 78 0.10 -6.20 -4.55
N GLY A 79 -1.10 -6.32 -5.10
CA GLY A 79 -2.35 -6.19 -4.36
C GLY A 79 -2.45 -7.25 -3.26
N ASP A 80 -2.28 -8.52 -3.61
CA ASP A 80 -2.35 -9.66 -2.68
C ASP A 80 -1.31 -9.53 -1.55
N ILE A 81 -0.08 -9.11 -1.85
CA ILE A 81 0.95 -8.83 -0.85
C ILE A 81 0.54 -7.68 0.09
N SER A 82 -0.02 -6.61 -0.46
CA SER A 82 -0.51 -5.48 0.33
C SER A 82 -1.63 -5.89 1.29
N GLU A 83 -2.59 -6.68 0.84
CA GLU A 83 -3.69 -7.20 1.66
C GLU A 83 -3.18 -8.13 2.77
N ARG A 84 -2.25 -9.05 2.44
CA ARG A 84 -1.66 -9.96 3.44
C ARG A 84 -0.85 -9.21 4.50
N LEU A 85 -0.12 -8.16 4.12
CA LEU A 85 0.60 -7.34 5.09
C LEU A 85 -0.36 -6.53 5.96
N MET A 86 -1.45 -6.02 5.39
CA MET A 86 -2.54 -5.37 6.11
C MET A 86 -3.14 -6.32 7.17
N ASP A 87 -3.50 -7.54 6.78
CA ASP A 87 -4.01 -8.57 7.69
C ASP A 87 -3.04 -8.87 8.81
N TRP A 88 -1.78 -9.09 8.47
CA TRP A 88 -0.73 -9.35 9.44
C TRP A 88 -0.59 -8.19 10.45
N HIS A 89 -0.66 -6.95 9.98
CA HIS A 89 -0.57 -5.75 10.82
C HIS A 89 -1.77 -5.66 11.78
N PHE A 90 -3.00 -5.76 11.27
CA PHE A 90 -4.19 -5.59 12.12
C PHE A 90 -4.33 -6.73 13.13
N LYS A 91 -4.09 -7.99 12.75
CA LYS A 91 -4.09 -9.13 13.68
C LYS A 91 -3.09 -8.92 14.83
N ARG A 92 -1.90 -8.40 14.55
CA ARG A 92 -0.89 -8.10 15.61
C ARG A 92 -1.23 -6.91 16.49
N THR A 93 -2.13 -6.05 16.08
CA THR A 93 -2.61 -4.90 16.87
C THR A 93 -3.91 -5.21 17.62
N GLY A 94 -4.26 -6.49 17.73
CA GLY A 94 -5.38 -6.98 18.53
C GLY A 94 -6.73 -6.93 17.84
N TRP A 95 -6.73 -6.90 16.51
CA TRP A 95 -7.93 -7.06 15.71
C TRP A 95 -8.08 -8.51 15.27
N GLU A 96 -9.29 -9.03 15.30
CA GLU A 96 -9.69 -10.33 14.79
C GLU A 96 -10.29 -10.13 13.40
N LYS A 97 -9.77 -10.84 12.38
CA LYS A 97 -10.36 -10.81 11.05
C LYS A 97 -11.61 -11.64 11.01
N ILE A 98 -12.68 -11.10 10.47
CA ILE A 98 -13.88 -11.85 10.12
C ILE A 98 -13.63 -12.46 8.73
N GLU A 99 -13.52 -13.78 8.72
CA GLU A 99 -13.40 -14.55 7.49
C GLU A 99 -14.78 -14.64 6.84
N GLY A 100 -14.86 -14.25 5.59
CA GLY A 100 -16.08 -14.31 4.82
C GLY A 100 -15.85 -13.63 3.48
N GLU A 101 -15.96 -14.38 2.40
CA GLU A 101 -15.89 -13.82 1.07
C GLU A 101 -17.09 -12.93 0.80
N VAL A 102 -16.89 -11.64 0.88
CA VAL A 102 -17.88 -10.65 0.43
C VAL A 102 -17.74 -10.42 -1.09
N GLY A 103 -17.55 -11.51 -1.84
CA GLY A 103 -17.46 -11.51 -3.29
C GLY A 103 -16.17 -10.92 -3.86
N CYS A 104 -15.95 -11.05 -5.19
CA CYS A 104 -14.76 -10.55 -5.88
C CYS A 104 -14.61 -9.01 -5.91
N ASN A 105 -15.57 -8.26 -5.38
CA ASN A 105 -15.53 -6.82 -5.14
C ASN A 105 -15.95 -6.53 -3.68
N GLY A 106 -15.52 -7.39 -2.75
CA GLY A 106 -15.84 -7.30 -1.33
C GLY A 106 -14.98 -6.30 -0.57
N ILE A 107 -15.09 -6.38 0.74
CA ILE A 107 -14.24 -5.67 1.71
C ILE A 107 -12.92 -6.45 1.81
N ASP A 108 -11.77 -5.81 1.59
CA ASP A 108 -10.45 -6.46 1.68
C ASP A 108 -10.13 -6.87 3.12
N GLY A 109 -10.58 -6.09 4.10
CA GLY A 109 -10.40 -6.40 5.51
C GLY A 109 -11.59 -5.97 6.36
N LEU A 110 -12.27 -6.95 6.98
CA LEU A 110 -13.28 -6.74 8.01
C LEU A 110 -12.75 -7.29 9.32
N TYR A 111 -12.62 -6.43 10.32
CA TYR A 111 -12.04 -6.79 11.60
C TYR A 111 -12.92 -6.34 12.76
N VAL A 112 -12.83 -7.09 13.85
CA VAL A 112 -13.56 -6.78 15.08
C VAL A 112 -12.64 -6.76 16.28
N LYS A 113 -13.08 -6.08 17.34
CA LYS A 113 -12.59 -6.30 18.70
C LYS A 113 -13.73 -6.78 19.57
N ARG A 114 -13.39 -7.67 20.49
CA ARG A 114 -14.37 -8.23 21.42
C ARG A 114 -14.08 -7.82 22.85
N ASP A 115 -15.12 -7.79 23.66
CA ASP A 115 -14.99 -7.75 25.11
C ASP A 115 -14.66 -9.15 25.68
N LYS A 116 -14.52 -9.23 27.00
CA LYS A 116 -14.25 -10.49 27.71
C LYS A 116 -15.39 -11.52 27.60
N ASP A 117 -16.59 -11.09 27.27
CA ASP A 117 -17.78 -11.90 27.14
C ASP A 117 -18.00 -12.36 25.68
N GLY A 118 -17.10 -11.96 24.77
CA GLY A 118 -17.12 -12.33 23.36
C GLY A 118 -17.95 -11.39 22.46
N ASN A 119 -18.57 -10.34 23.00
CA ASN A 119 -19.37 -9.41 22.22
C ASN A 119 -18.48 -8.49 21.40
N ILE A 120 -18.92 -8.15 20.20
CA ILE A 120 -18.21 -7.20 19.33
C ILE A 120 -18.38 -5.79 19.86
N ILE A 121 -17.26 -5.16 20.28
CA ILE A 121 -17.23 -3.79 20.80
C ILE A 121 -16.74 -2.76 19.80
N ASP A 122 -16.02 -3.17 18.76
CA ASP A 122 -15.49 -2.29 17.73
C ASP A 122 -15.44 -3.01 16.37
N VAL A 123 -15.76 -2.33 15.30
CA VAL A 123 -15.73 -2.82 13.91
C VAL A 123 -14.81 -1.94 13.09
N LEU A 124 -13.94 -2.56 12.32
CA LEU A 124 -13.00 -1.88 11.42
C LEU A 124 -13.12 -2.44 10.01
N VAL A 125 -13.45 -1.59 9.07
CA VAL A 125 -13.51 -1.87 7.64
C VAL A 125 -12.28 -1.25 6.98
N VAL A 126 -11.52 -2.03 6.24
CA VAL A 126 -10.28 -1.56 5.60
C VAL A 126 -10.27 -1.96 4.15
N GLU A 127 -9.89 -1.04 3.31
CA GLU A 127 -9.59 -1.27 1.90
C GLU A 127 -8.09 -1.17 1.68
N SER A 128 -7.50 -2.15 1.01
CA SER A 128 -6.08 -2.20 0.67
C SER A 128 -5.82 -1.56 -0.68
N LYS A 129 -4.82 -0.71 -0.75
CA LYS A 129 -4.36 -0.10 -2.01
C LYS A 129 -2.84 -0.15 -2.11
N TYR A 130 -2.39 -0.56 -3.28
CA TYR A 130 -0.96 -0.49 -3.62
C TYR A 130 -0.67 0.79 -4.39
N ASN A 131 0.38 1.52 -3.98
CA ASN A 131 0.89 2.73 -4.62
C ASN A 131 -0.21 3.82 -4.79
N THR A 132 -0.51 4.23 -6.02
CA THR A 132 -1.44 5.32 -6.35
C THR A 132 -2.85 4.84 -6.71
N SER A 133 -3.15 3.55 -6.50
CA SER A 133 -4.48 2.99 -6.76
C SER A 133 -5.56 3.75 -5.98
N ARG A 134 -6.70 4.02 -6.63
CA ARG A 134 -7.81 4.79 -6.07
C ARG A 134 -8.98 3.88 -5.72
N LEU A 135 -9.87 4.39 -4.89
CA LEU A 135 -11.20 3.81 -4.68
C LEU A 135 -11.98 3.84 -5.99
N GLY A 136 -12.76 2.79 -6.23
CA GLY A 136 -13.59 2.65 -7.41
C GLY A 136 -15.03 3.07 -7.15
N LYS A 137 -15.75 3.36 -8.23
CA LYS A 137 -17.19 3.56 -8.19
C LYS A 137 -17.89 2.22 -8.49
N THR A 138 -18.84 1.85 -7.65
CA THR A 138 -19.58 0.59 -7.75
C THR A 138 -21.08 0.85 -7.95
N GLN A 139 -21.86 -0.22 -8.14
CA GLN A 139 -23.32 -0.12 -8.18
C GLN A 139 -23.90 0.33 -6.83
N ASN A 140 -23.23 0.03 -5.73
CA ASN A 140 -23.63 0.40 -4.37
C ASN A 140 -23.03 1.74 -3.90
N GLY A 141 -22.55 2.57 -4.81
CA GLY A 141 -21.95 3.86 -4.53
C GLY A 141 -20.42 3.85 -4.66
N GLU A 142 -19.79 4.90 -4.15
CA GLU A 142 -18.33 4.99 -4.08
C GLU A 142 -17.80 3.94 -3.10
N GLN A 143 -16.76 3.21 -3.48
CA GLN A 143 -16.12 2.22 -2.62
C GLN A 143 -15.74 2.87 -1.28
N MET A 144 -15.98 2.16 -0.17
CA MET A 144 -15.78 2.65 1.19
C MET A 144 -16.73 3.77 1.65
N SER A 145 -17.71 4.19 0.83
CA SER A 145 -18.82 5.03 1.33
C SER A 145 -19.68 4.26 2.33
N LYS A 146 -20.47 4.99 3.11
CA LYS A 146 -21.41 4.40 4.07
C LYS A 146 -22.35 3.42 3.37
N GLU A 147 -22.96 3.82 2.28
CA GLU A 147 -23.91 3.03 1.50
C GLU A 147 -23.26 1.75 0.96
N TRP A 148 -22.03 1.85 0.49
CA TRP A 148 -21.28 0.70 0.01
C TRP A 148 -20.95 -0.30 1.15
N ILE A 149 -20.50 0.20 2.30
CA ILE A 149 -20.18 -0.62 3.46
C ILE A 149 -21.43 -1.32 3.98
N GLU A 150 -22.55 -0.60 4.14
CA GLU A 150 -23.83 -1.15 4.57
C GLU A 150 -24.31 -2.26 3.61
N ALA A 151 -24.22 -2.02 2.29
CA ALA A 151 -24.58 -3.02 1.30
C ALA A 151 -23.72 -4.29 1.41
N LYS A 152 -22.38 -4.12 1.58
CA LYS A 152 -21.47 -5.27 1.70
C LYS A 152 -21.66 -6.08 2.97
N VAL A 153 -21.89 -5.42 4.09
CA VAL A 153 -22.19 -6.09 5.36
C VAL A 153 -23.57 -6.79 5.29
N GLY A 154 -24.56 -6.17 4.64
CA GLY A 154 -25.85 -6.81 4.39
C GLY A 154 -25.75 -8.04 3.46
N GLU A 155 -24.85 -8.03 2.46
CA GLU A 155 -24.54 -9.21 1.65
C GLU A 155 -23.92 -10.34 2.51
N LEU A 156 -23.00 -10.02 3.42
CA LEU A 156 -22.40 -10.97 4.34
C LEU A 156 -23.48 -11.60 5.26
N ARG A 157 -24.34 -10.77 5.84
CA ARG A 157 -25.46 -11.20 6.69
C ARG A 157 -26.43 -12.15 5.97
N LYS A 158 -26.70 -11.89 4.68
CA LYS A 158 -27.57 -12.77 3.87
C LYS A 158 -26.94 -14.12 3.55
N LYS A 159 -25.61 -14.18 3.42
CA LYS A 159 -24.89 -15.45 3.17
C LYS A 159 -24.89 -16.36 4.37
N ASP A 160 -24.78 -15.81 5.57
CA ASP A 160 -24.77 -16.57 6.83
C ASP A 160 -25.73 -15.95 7.86
N PRO A 161 -27.04 -16.21 7.68
CA PRO A 161 -28.09 -15.59 8.52
C PRO A 161 -28.04 -16.01 10.00
N GLU A 162 -27.51 -17.17 10.29
CA GLU A 162 -27.44 -17.70 11.66
C GLU A 162 -26.18 -17.26 12.42
N ASN A 163 -25.25 -16.60 11.72
CA ASN A 163 -24.01 -16.12 12.31
C ASN A 163 -24.24 -14.88 13.16
N SER A 164 -24.04 -15.03 14.48
CA SER A 164 -24.23 -13.94 15.45
C SER A 164 -23.26 -12.77 15.21
N ASP A 165 -22.07 -13.03 14.70
CA ASP A 165 -21.08 -11.98 14.39
C ASP A 165 -21.55 -11.11 13.24
N CYS A 166 -22.08 -11.74 12.17
CA CYS A 166 -22.67 -11.01 11.05
C CYS A 166 -23.81 -10.09 11.50
N ALA A 167 -24.64 -10.56 12.43
CA ALA A 167 -25.73 -9.75 12.98
C ALA A 167 -25.22 -8.54 13.79
N GLN A 168 -24.25 -8.77 14.69
CA GLN A 168 -23.66 -7.70 15.50
C GLN A 168 -22.90 -6.68 14.63
N ILE A 169 -22.18 -7.14 13.60
CA ILE A 169 -21.46 -6.26 12.66
C ILE A 169 -22.46 -5.40 11.90
N GLU A 170 -23.52 -6.01 11.34
CA GLU A 170 -24.56 -5.29 10.61
C GLU A 170 -25.21 -4.22 11.49
N GLU A 171 -25.61 -4.55 12.71
CA GLU A 171 -26.18 -3.61 13.66
C GLU A 171 -25.25 -2.43 13.92
N LYS A 172 -23.96 -2.68 14.21
CA LYS A 172 -22.98 -1.61 14.44
C LYS A 172 -22.77 -0.74 13.21
N VAL A 173 -22.71 -1.34 12.03
CA VAL A 173 -22.52 -0.59 10.77
C VAL A 173 -23.72 0.30 10.48
N LEU A 174 -24.95 -0.22 10.63
CA LEU A 174 -26.17 0.58 10.44
C LEU A 174 -26.28 1.74 11.44
N ASN A 175 -25.81 1.54 12.67
CA ASN A 175 -25.75 2.58 13.70
C ASN A 175 -24.58 3.57 13.50
N GLY A 176 -23.71 3.36 12.51
CA GLY A 176 -22.53 4.20 12.31
C GLY A 176 -21.40 3.94 13.33
N GLU A 177 -21.45 2.85 14.07
CA GLU A 177 -20.48 2.45 15.10
C GLU A 177 -19.35 1.62 14.52
N TYR A 178 -18.68 2.15 13.49
CA TYR A 178 -17.57 1.47 12.84
C TYR A 178 -16.48 2.46 12.42
N ARG A 179 -15.33 1.93 12.06
CA ARG A 179 -14.19 2.69 11.54
C ARG A 179 -13.93 2.25 10.10
N ALA A 180 -13.86 3.21 9.18
CA ALA A 180 -13.44 2.99 7.79
C ALA A 180 -12.01 3.51 7.59
N ARG A 181 -11.15 2.71 6.96
CA ARG A 181 -9.74 3.03 6.72
C ARG A 181 -9.32 2.58 5.32
N ILE A 182 -8.33 3.30 4.77
CA ILE A 182 -7.54 2.84 3.65
C ILE A 182 -6.16 2.49 4.18
N TRP A 183 -5.74 1.28 3.89
CA TRP A 183 -4.37 0.83 3.99
C TRP A 183 -3.69 1.07 2.65
N ARG A 184 -2.67 1.88 2.63
CA ARG A 184 -1.89 2.15 1.42
C ARG A 184 -0.46 1.73 1.63
N MET A 185 0.02 0.82 0.78
CA MET A 185 1.37 0.30 0.80
C MET A 185 2.09 0.64 -0.50
N LYS A 186 3.37 0.91 -0.43
CA LYS A 186 4.30 0.98 -1.55
C LYS A 186 5.71 0.66 -1.10
N GLU A 187 6.50 0.11 -1.99
CA GLU A 187 7.94 -0.06 -1.80
C GLU A 187 8.68 0.76 -2.85
N ILE A 188 9.57 1.63 -2.40
CA ILE A 188 10.35 2.52 -3.25
C ILE A 188 11.80 2.47 -2.79
N ASP A 189 12.71 2.09 -3.69
CA ASP A 189 14.15 2.02 -3.42
C ASP A 189 14.50 1.23 -2.14
N GLY A 190 13.84 0.08 -1.94
CA GLY A 190 14.01 -0.76 -0.75
C GLY A 190 13.42 -0.19 0.54
N ASN A 191 12.60 0.88 0.43
CA ASN A 191 11.89 1.47 1.55
C ASN A 191 10.41 1.14 1.49
N LEU A 192 9.92 0.43 2.51
CA LEU A 192 8.52 0.14 2.69
C LEU A 192 7.80 1.35 3.31
N GLN A 193 6.79 1.85 2.63
CA GLN A 193 5.96 2.96 3.10
C GLN A 193 4.53 2.48 3.29
N ILE A 194 4.00 2.69 4.49
CA ILE A 194 2.64 2.31 4.85
C ILE A 194 1.92 3.55 5.37
N GLU A 195 0.72 3.80 4.83
CA GLU A 195 -0.14 4.88 5.24
C GLU A 195 -1.53 4.31 5.56
N ILE A 196 -2.07 4.66 6.74
CA ILE A 196 -3.41 4.29 7.15
C ILE A 196 -4.22 5.55 7.30
N SER A 197 -5.13 5.81 6.36
CA SER A 197 -5.97 7.00 6.35
C SER A 197 -7.41 6.68 6.76
N LYS A 198 -8.13 7.70 7.26
CA LYS A 198 -9.57 7.62 7.50
C LYS A 198 -10.33 7.81 6.21
N VAL A 199 -11.54 7.25 6.17
CA VAL A 199 -12.50 7.49 5.11
C VAL A 199 -13.74 8.14 5.73
N ASP A 200 -14.28 9.15 5.08
CA ASP A 200 -15.54 9.76 5.47
C ASP A 200 -16.77 8.96 4.98
N SER A 201 -17.96 9.37 5.37
CA SER A 201 -19.21 8.70 4.98
C SER A 201 -19.47 8.69 3.46
N SER A 202 -18.83 9.56 2.70
CA SER A 202 -18.95 9.65 1.24
C SER A 202 -17.92 8.79 0.50
N GLY A 203 -17.04 8.09 1.23
CA GLY A 203 -15.96 7.30 0.62
C GLY A 203 -14.70 8.10 0.32
N ASN A 204 -14.60 9.35 0.76
CA ASN A 204 -13.41 10.15 0.51
C ASN A 204 -12.33 9.86 1.56
N GLU A 205 -11.11 9.71 1.08
CA GLU A 205 -9.93 9.62 1.94
C GLU A 205 -9.68 10.96 2.63
N VAL A 206 -9.77 10.97 3.96
CA VAL A 206 -9.55 12.18 4.76
C VAL A 206 -8.05 12.35 4.96
N SER A 207 -7.43 13.08 4.03
CA SER A 207 -6.04 13.46 4.13
C SER A 207 -5.93 14.79 4.87
N GLN A 208 -5.37 14.83 6.05
CA GLN A 208 -4.77 16.02 6.66
C GLN A 208 -5.66 17.06 7.35
N THR A 209 -6.98 16.97 7.36
CA THR A 209 -7.74 17.95 8.15
C THR A 209 -7.87 17.45 9.59
N PRO A 210 -7.26 18.11 10.59
CA PRO A 210 -7.56 17.81 11.99
C PRO A 210 -9.06 18.06 12.17
N LEU A 211 -9.79 17.08 12.66
CA LEU A 211 -11.13 17.33 13.18
C LEU A 211 -10.98 18.40 14.25
N LYS A 212 -11.73 19.51 14.13
CA LYS A 212 -11.75 20.63 15.07
C LYS A 212 -11.80 20.09 16.50
N GLY A 213 -10.72 20.29 17.28
CA GLY A 213 -10.62 19.86 18.66
C GLY A 213 -9.80 18.60 18.94
N ASN A 214 -9.21 17.96 17.92
CA ASN A 214 -8.33 16.81 18.15
C ASN A 214 -7.11 16.86 17.22
N GLU A 215 -6.08 17.59 17.66
CA GLU A 215 -4.81 17.79 16.92
C GLU A 215 -4.03 16.49 16.69
N ASN A 216 -4.43 15.38 17.33
CA ASN A 216 -3.77 14.08 17.23
C ASN A 216 -4.25 13.19 16.08
N TYR A 217 -5.20 13.64 15.26
CA TYR A 217 -5.64 12.90 14.06
C TYR A 217 -4.79 13.25 12.84
N LYS A 218 -3.49 13.02 12.95
CA LYS A 218 -2.63 12.91 11.79
C LYS A 218 -2.93 11.57 11.11
N ILE A 219 -2.81 11.54 9.77
CA ILE A 219 -2.67 10.27 9.04
C ILE A 219 -1.62 9.46 9.77
N ASN A 220 -1.97 8.26 10.20
CA ASN A 220 -1.01 7.35 10.82
C ASN A 220 -0.08 6.85 9.71
N LYS A 221 0.97 7.62 9.46
CA LYS A 221 2.09 7.14 8.65
C LYS A 221 2.96 6.30 9.55
N ILE A 222 3.08 5.03 9.22
CA ILE A 222 4.18 4.23 9.72
C ILE A 222 5.44 4.86 9.10
N PRO A 223 6.47 5.19 9.90
CA PRO A 223 7.72 5.71 9.36
C PRO A 223 8.22 4.82 8.23
N SER A 224 8.79 5.42 7.19
CA SER A 224 9.40 4.66 6.09
C SER A 224 10.45 3.71 6.65
N ILE A 225 10.29 2.42 6.36
CA ILE A 225 11.14 1.34 6.87
C ILE A 225 12.16 0.99 5.79
N ASP A 226 13.43 1.18 6.10
CA ASP A 226 14.52 0.66 5.27
C ASP A 226 14.59 -0.86 5.48
N LEU A 227 14.17 -1.62 4.47
CA LEU A 227 14.10 -3.07 4.52
C LEU A 227 15.49 -3.71 4.65
N ASN A 228 16.55 -3.03 4.20
CA ASN A 228 17.93 -3.52 4.31
C ASN A 228 18.60 -3.15 5.62
N ASN A 229 18.06 -2.14 6.34
CA ASN A 229 18.65 -1.64 7.59
C ASN A 229 17.57 -1.10 8.53
N PRO A 230 16.69 -1.95 9.07
CA PRO A 230 15.65 -1.54 10.01
C PRO A 230 16.29 -0.97 11.29
N LYS A 231 15.75 0.13 11.79
CA LYS A 231 16.33 0.93 12.87
C LYS A 231 15.80 0.58 14.27
N SER A 232 14.80 -0.28 14.34
CA SER A 232 14.16 -0.65 15.60
C SER A 232 13.58 -2.06 15.52
N THR A 233 13.38 -2.70 16.68
CA THR A 233 12.72 -4.01 16.77
C THR A 233 11.31 -4.02 16.15
N PHE A 234 10.63 -2.89 16.13
CA PHE A 234 9.35 -2.76 15.45
C PHE A 234 9.52 -2.82 13.94
N GLU A 235 10.48 -2.08 13.39
CA GLU A 235 10.80 -2.08 11.96
C GLU A 235 11.31 -3.46 11.51
N GLU A 236 12.19 -4.10 12.27
CA GLU A 236 12.65 -5.48 12.03
C GLU A 236 11.49 -6.46 11.89
N LYS A 237 10.51 -6.41 12.80
CA LYS A 237 9.34 -7.29 12.74
C LYS A 237 8.47 -7.04 11.51
N ILE A 238 8.33 -5.78 11.07
CA ILE A 238 7.57 -5.46 9.86
C ILE A 238 8.35 -5.92 8.63
N ALA A 239 9.64 -5.65 8.56
CA ALA A 239 10.50 -6.08 7.47
C ALA A 239 10.48 -7.60 7.31
N ASP A 240 10.68 -8.36 8.39
CA ASP A 240 10.61 -9.82 8.41
C ASP A 240 9.22 -10.35 7.99
N GLY A 241 8.16 -9.70 8.45
CA GLY A 241 6.79 -10.05 8.08
C GLY A 241 6.54 -9.82 6.60
N TYR A 242 6.98 -8.67 6.09
CA TYR A 242 6.89 -8.32 4.67
C TYR A 242 7.65 -9.31 3.79
N GLU A 243 8.93 -9.57 4.10
CA GLU A 243 9.76 -10.50 3.35
C GLU A 243 9.14 -11.91 3.26
N LYS A 244 8.65 -12.43 4.39
CA LYS A 244 7.96 -13.73 4.44
C LYS A 244 6.70 -13.76 3.57
N ILE A 245 5.92 -12.67 3.57
CA ILE A 245 4.71 -12.56 2.76
C ILE A 245 5.07 -12.54 1.27
N VAL A 246 6.08 -11.75 0.89
CA VAL A 246 6.53 -11.66 -0.52
C VAL A 246 7.03 -13.01 -1.00
N ASP A 247 7.90 -13.67 -0.23
CA ASP A 247 8.43 -15.00 -0.57
C ASP A 247 7.32 -16.03 -0.74
N GLN A 248 6.38 -16.10 0.20
CA GLN A 248 5.25 -17.01 0.13
C GLN A 248 4.36 -16.76 -1.08
N GLU A 249 4.06 -15.49 -1.38
CA GLU A 249 3.22 -15.14 -2.51
C GLU A 249 3.88 -15.49 -3.84
N ILE A 250 5.18 -15.25 -3.98
CA ILE A 250 5.96 -15.63 -5.16
C ILE A 250 6.03 -17.15 -5.29
N GLN A 251 6.29 -17.88 -4.20
CA GLN A 251 6.36 -19.35 -4.23
C GLN A 251 5.02 -19.98 -4.60
N ASN A 252 3.90 -19.48 -4.08
CA ASN A 252 2.57 -19.97 -4.42
C ASN A 252 2.24 -19.83 -5.91
N ARG A 253 2.94 -18.95 -6.64
CA ARG A 253 2.74 -18.73 -8.07
C ARG A 253 3.73 -19.46 -8.98
N LYS A 254 4.80 -20.01 -8.40
CA LYS A 254 5.77 -20.84 -9.14
C LYS A 254 5.31 -22.29 -9.33
N GLY A 255 4.33 -22.75 -8.56
CA GLY A 255 3.81 -24.13 -8.58
C GLY A 255 2.48 -24.21 -9.24
#